data_704666231c00f201b16de015443d3534
#
_entry.id   704666231c00f201b16de015443d3534
#
_cell.length_a   1.000
_cell.length_b   1.000
_cell.length_c   1.000
_cell.angle_alpha   90.00
_cell.angle_beta   90.00
_cell.angle_gamma   90.00
#
_symmetry.space_group_name_H-M   'P 1'
#
loop_
_entity.id
_entity.type
_entity.pdbx_description
1 polymer ?
#
loop_
_entity_poly.entity_id
_entity_poly.type
_entity_poly.pdbx_seq_one_letter_code
_entity_poly.pdbx_strand_id
1 'polypeptide(L)'
;MYVYIKQPGIVCLLCWLCLSCTLQRTEHPALRQAGYLMEEHADSAFSLLKSISSLIGMTPEDKADYALLLAEAADKNGYSLLPCDSLLNLALHVYHEEAKEHAIALLYKGKVQQEMENYADALKSYRMALEILSAYPCEFYWKGFVYNMLGGLYGKQNLYAQAKDMYVKACYNDSLARHNRHFISSLSNLG
;
A
#
# COMPACT_ATOMS: atom_id res chain seq x y z
N MET A 1 -49.17 33.56 -37.42
CA MET A 1 -48.27 32.48 -37.85
C MET A 1 -47.20 32.35 -36.74
N TYR A 2 -47.44 31.47 -35.76
CA TYR A 2 -46.54 31.27 -34.63
C TYR A 2 -45.57 30.13 -34.95
N VAL A 3 -44.27 30.44 -34.97
CA VAL A 3 -43.21 29.45 -35.14
C VAL A 3 -42.85 28.87 -33.77
N TYR A 4 -43.18 27.61 -33.54
CA TYR A 4 -42.75 26.81 -32.38
C TYR A 4 -41.31 26.37 -32.60
N ILE A 5 -40.36 26.96 -31.92
CA ILE A 5 -39.00 26.47 -31.84
C ILE A 5 -38.94 25.36 -30.77
N LYS A 6 -38.95 24.09 -31.24
CA LYS A 6 -38.61 22.94 -30.39
C LYS A 6 -37.12 22.99 -30.06
N GLN A 7 -36.78 23.22 -28.83
CA GLN A 7 -35.40 23.00 -28.31
C GLN A 7 -35.35 21.66 -27.55
N PRO A 8 -34.86 20.57 -28.15
CA PRO A 8 -34.65 19.30 -27.43
C PRO A 8 -33.32 19.22 -26.66
N GLY A 9 -32.50 20.29 -26.66
CA GLY A 9 -31.15 20.24 -26.10
C GLY A 9 -31.01 20.46 -24.59
N ILE A 10 -32.00 21.07 -23.93
CA ILE A 10 -31.87 21.51 -22.54
C ILE A 10 -32.17 20.37 -21.56
N VAL A 11 -33.00 19.42 -21.91
CA VAL A 11 -33.37 18.29 -21.03
C VAL A 11 -32.24 17.27 -20.90
N CYS A 12 -31.41 17.05 -21.94
CA CYS A 12 -30.26 16.16 -21.89
C CYS A 12 -29.11 16.70 -21.04
N LEU A 13 -28.92 18.03 -20.95
CA LEU A 13 -27.84 18.62 -20.17
C LEU A 13 -28.09 18.50 -18.64
N LEU A 14 -29.33 18.52 -18.21
CA LEU A 14 -29.71 18.36 -16.81
C LEU A 14 -29.60 16.91 -16.31
N CYS A 15 -29.77 15.92 -17.18
CA CYS A 15 -29.54 14.51 -16.83
C CYS A 15 -28.06 14.15 -16.63
N TRP A 16 -27.13 14.84 -17.29
CA TRP A 16 -25.69 14.61 -17.14
C TRP A 16 -25.12 15.16 -15.84
N LEU A 17 -25.75 16.18 -15.25
CA LEU A 17 -25.33 16.76 -13.97
C LEU A 17 -25.76 15.92 -12.75
N CYS A 18 -26.72 15.01 -12.90
CA CYS A 18 -27.17 14.16 -11.81
C CYS A 18 -26.35 12.83 -11.67
N LEU A 19 -25.50 12.46 -12.65
CA LEU A 19 -24.70 11.25 -12.59
C LEU A 19 -23.31 11.42 -11.95
N SER A 20 -22.93 12.63 -11.57
CA SER A 20 -21.67 12.87 -10.86
C SER A 20 -21.81 12.87 -9.33
N CYS A 21 -22.83 12.21 -8.76
CA CYS A 21 -22.73 11.74 -7.38
C CYS A 21 -21.75 10.56 -7.36
N THR A 22 -20.46 10.83 -7.43
CA THR A 22 -19.46 9.90 -6.90
C THR A 22 -19.82 9.72 -5.44
N LEU A 23 -20.32 8.54 -5.09
CA LEU A 23 -20.47 8.12 -3.71
C LEU A 23 -19.08 8.26 -3.09
N GLN A 24 -18.83 9.40 -2.42
CA GLN A 24 -17.61 9.56 -1.65
C GLN A 24 -17.67 8.49 -0.56
N ARG A 25 -16.85 7.45 -0.74
CA ARG A 25 -16.66 6.45 0.28
C ARG A 25 -16.28 7.17 1.57
N THR A 26 -17.12 7.07 2.59
CA THR A 26 -16.81 7.56 3.93
C THR A 26 -15.92 6.53 4.60
N GLU A 27 -14.62 6.75 4.54
CA GLU A 27 -13.62 5.94 5.25
C GLU A 27 -13.94 5.89 6.74
N HIS A 28 -13.73 4.71 7.35
CA HIS A 28 -13.95 4.53 8.78
C HIS A 28 -13.10 5.51 9.61
N PRO A 29 -13.68 6.30 10.54
CA PRO A 29 -12.98 7.41 11.21
C PRO A 29 -11.69 6.99 11.91
N ALA A 30 -11.66 5.81 12.55
CA ALA A 30 -10.47 5.31 13.24
C ALA A 30 -9.34 4.93 12.25
N LEU A 31 -9.68 4.45 11.03
CA LEU A 31 -8.67 4.13 10.01
C LEU A 31 -8.01 5.41 9.49
N ARG A 32 -8.80 6.43 9.22
CA ARG A 32 -8.29 7.75 8.83
C ARG A 32 -7.39 8.34 9.90
N GLN A 33 -7.77 8.28 11.17
CA GLN A 33 -6.96 8.74 12.28
C GLN A 33 -5.64 7.95 12.40
N ALA A 34 -5.69 6.62 12.24
CA ALA A 34 -4.50 5.79 12.23
C ALA A 34 -3.55 6.16 11.09
N GLY A 35 -4.08 6.44 9.88
CA GLY A 35 -3.29 6.92 8.76
C GLY A 35 -2.56 8.23 9.06
N TYR A 36 -3.21 9.21 9.69
CA TYR A 36 -2.54 10.45 10.10
C TYR A 36 -1.43 10.24 11.14
N LEU A 37 -1.60 9.28 12.05
CA LEU A 37 -0.60 8.98 13.07
C LEU A 37 0.61 8.20 12.51
N MET A 38 0.46 7.55 11.35
CA MET A 38 1.41 6.56 10.85
C MET A 38 2.83 7.08 10.66
N GLU A 39 3.00 8.33 10.25
CA GLU A 39 4.32 8.89 9.96
C GLU A 39 5.11 9.27 11.22
N GLU A 40 4.47 9.90 12.20
CA GLU A 40 5.15 10.46 13.36
C GLU A 40 4.96 9.63 14.64
N HIS A 41 3.83 8.92 14.74
CA HIS A 41 3.38 8.21 15.94
C HIS A 41 2.85 6.80 15.59
N ALA A 42 3.70 5.98 14.93
CA ALA A 42 3.31 4.64 14.48
C ALA A 42 2.89 3.70 15.64
N ASP A 43 3.45 3.90 16.85
CA ASP A 43 3.05 3.22 18.09
C ASP A 43 1.61 3.54 18.48
N SER A 44 1.24 4.81 18.41
CA SER A 44 -0.14 5.28 18.65
C SER A 44 -1.09 4.79 17.57
N ALA A 45 -0.67 4.79 16.30
CA ALA A 45 -1.45 4.21 15.20
C ALA A 45 -1.70 2.71 15.44
N PHE A 46 -0.68 1.95 15.82
CA PHE A 46 -0.81 0.53 16.15
C PHE A 46 -1.77 0.30 17.32
N SER A 47 -1.63 1.07 18.40
CA SER A 47 -2.48 0.98 19.58
C SER A 47 -3.95 1.30 19.23
N LEU A 48 -4.19 2.34 18.43
CA LEU A 48 -5.52 2.70 17.94
C LEU A 48 -6.15 1.57 17.10
N LEU A 49 -5.40 1.01 16.14
CA LEU A 49 -5.87 -0.09 15.30
C LEU A 49 -6.20 -1.34 16.14
N LYS A 50 -5.35 -1.67 17.10
CA LYS A 50 -5.57 -2.80 18.03
C LYS A 50 -6.75 -2.58 18.96
N SER A 51 -7.15 -1.34 19.22
CA SER A 51 -8.35 -1.03 20.05
C SER A 51 -9.67 -1.29 19.31
N ILE A 52 -9.64 -1.48 17.99
CA ILE A 52 -10.80 -1.87 17.20
C ILE A 52 -11.17 -3.32 17.58
N SER A 53 -12.15 -3.47 18.46
CA SER A 53 -12.54 -4.76 19.05
C SER A 53 -13.20 -5.71 18.06
N SER A 54 -13.76 -5.19 16.97
CA SER A 54 -14.47 -5.99 15.97
C SER A 54 -14.47 -5.30 14.60
N LEU A 55 -14.23 -6.08 13.57
CA LEU A 55 -14.41 -5.66 12.18
C LEU A 55 -15.83 -5.91 11.64
N ILE A 56 -16.76 -6.36 12.52
CA ILE A 56 -18.16 -6.58 12.17
C ILE A 56 -18.78 -5.23 11.84
N GLY A 57 -19.46 -5.14 10.69
CA GLY A 57 -20.08 -3.90 10.21
C GLY A 57 -19.17 -3.01 9.36
N MET A 58 -17.86 -3.26 9.29
CA MET A 58 -16.99 -2.62 8.32
C MET A 58 -17.25 -3.16 6.91
N THR A 59 -17.11 -2.29 5.91
CA THR A 59 -17.13 -2.69 4.49
C THR A 59 -15.93 -3.60 4.18
N PRO A 60 -15.98 -4.39 3.09
CA PRO A 60 -14.81 -5.15 2.65
C PRO A 60 -13.56 -4.27 2.46
N GLU A 61 -13.76 -3.08 1.90
CA GLU A 61 -12.70 -2.11 1.65
C GLU A 61 -12.12 -1.54 2.96
N ASP A 62 -12.97 -1.21 3.96
CA ASP A 62 -12.48 -0.75 5.27
C ASP A 62 -11.67 -1.84 5.98
N LYS A 63 -12.06 -3.12 5.81
CA LYS A 63 -11.30 -4.26 6.34
C LYS A 63 -9.95 -4.41 5.64
N ALA A 64 -9.91 -4.16 4.34
CA ALA A 64 -8.68 -4.18 3.56
C ALA A 64 -7.75 -3.01 3.95
N ASP A 65 -8.29 -1.80 4.12
CA ASP A 65 -7.53 -0.65 4.61
C ASP A 65 -7.00 -0.90 6.03
N TYR A 66 -7.84 -1.47 6.91
CA TYR A 66 -7.41 -1.89 8.25
C TYR A 66 -6.23 -2.87 8.20
N ALA A 67 -6.28 -3.85 7.29
CA ALA A 67 -5.20 -4.82 7.11
C ALA A 67 -3.88 -4.16 6.74
N LEU A 68 -3.90 -3.23 5.76
CA LEU A 68 -2.71 -2.50 5.33
C LEU A 68 -2.15 -1.61 6.44
N LEU A 69 -3.01 -0.80 7.08
CA LEU A 69 -2.60 0.10 8.16
C LEU A 69 -2.04 -0.68 9.35
N LEU A 70 -2.65 -1.83 9.71
CA LEU A 70 -2.15 -2.66 10.80
C LEU A 70 -0.79 -3.27 10.48
N ALA A 71 -0.61 -3.76 9.25
CA ALA A 71 0.68 -4.30 8.81
C ALA A 71 1.76 -3.22 8.77
N GLU A 72 1.45 -2.02 8.27
CA GLU A 72 2.37 -0.89 8.26
C GLU A 72 2.75 -0.45 9.68
N ALA A 73 1.77 -0.29 10.55
CA ALA A 73 2.01 0.09 11.94
C ALA A 73 2.84 -0.98 12.69
N ALA A 74 2.55 -2.27 12.48
CA ALA A 74 3.32 -3.36 13.06
C ALA A 74 4.78 -3.33 12.58
N ASP A 75 4.99 -3.15 11.28
CA ASP A 75 6.31 -3.08 10.67
C ASP A 75 7.14 -1.89 11.17
N LYS A 76 6.56 -0.70 11.21
CA LYS A 76 7.22 0.52 11.73
C LYS A 76 7.61 0.40 13.21
N ASN A 77 6.90 -0.42 13.96
CA ASN A 77 7.20 -0.72 15.37
C ASN A 77 8.10 -1.96 15.57
N GLY A 78 8.52 -2.64 14.50
CA GLY A 78 9.36 -3.83 14.57
C GLY A 78 8.63 -5.07 15.11
N TYR A 79 7.30 -5.11 15.03
CA TYR A 79 6.51 -6.28 15.42
C TYR A 79 6.44 -7.30 14.29
N SER A 80 6.23 -8.58 14.65
CA SER A 80 5.99 -9.63 13.66
C SER A 80 4.71 -9.37 12.85
N LEU A 81 4.79 -9.64 11.54
CA LEU A 81 3.67 -9.53 10.62
C LEU A 81 2.88 -10.83 10.47
N LEU A 82 3.33 -11.94 11.08
CA LEU A 82 2.61 -13.23 11.02
C LEU A 82 1.13 -13.13 11.39
N PRO A 83 0.74 -12.34 12.43
CA PRO A 83 -0.68 -12.16 12.75
C PRO A 83 -1.50 -11.43 11.69
N CYS A 84 -0.85 -10.72 10.76
CA CYS A 84 -1.51 -9.99 9.68
C CYS A 84 -1.79 -10.85 8.44
N ASP A 85 -1.31 -12.10 8.38
CA ASP A 85 -1.34 -12.93 7.18
C ASP A 85 -2.75 -13.08 6.57
N SER A 86 -3.73 -13.47 7.39
CA SER A 86 -5.11 -13.66 6.93
C SER A 86 -5.78 -12.35 6.49
N LEU A 87 -5.45 -11.24 7.17
CA LEU A 87 -5.96 -9.91 6.81
C LEU A 87 -5.34 -9.41 5.49
N LEU A 88 -4.06 -9.67 5.27
CA LEU A 88 -3.40 -9.34 4.00
C LEU A 88 -3.96 -10.17 2.83
N ASN A 89 -4.30 -11.44 3.05
CA ASN A 89 -5.00 -12.23 2.04
C ASN A 89 -6.38 -11.65 1.71
N LEU A 90 -7.11 -11.13 2.71
CA LEU A 90 -8.36 -10.42 2.47
C LEU A 90 -8.13 -9.15 1.65
N ALA A 91 -7.11 -8.35 1.98
CA ALA A 91 -6.78 -7.14 1.24
C ALA A 91 -6.44 -7.45 -0.23
N LEU A 92 -5.65 -8.49 -0.49
CA LEU A 92 -5.34 -8.97 -1.84
C LEU A 92 -6.58 -9.43 -2.63
N HIS A 93 -7.62 -9.90 -1.95
CA HIS A 93 -8.86 -10.29 -2.60
C HIS A 93 -9.80 -9.10 -2.88
N VAL A 94 -9.74 -8.06 -2.03
CA VAL A 94 -10.62 -6.89 -2.12
C VAL A 94 -10.09 -5.88 -3.14
N TYR A 95 -8.80 -5.57 -3.10
CA TYR A 95 -8.22 -4.59 -4.01
C TYR A 95 -8.05 -5.16 -5.41
N HIS A 96 -8.37 -4.33 -6.42
CA HIS A 96 -8.12 -4.65 -7.80
C HIS A 96 -6.63 -4.92 -8.05
N GLU A 97 -6.30 -5.93 -8.87
CA GLU A 97 -4.92 -6.40 -9.07
C GLU A 97 -3.95 -5.31 -9.57
N GLU A 98 -4.44 -4.28 -10.26
CA GLU A 98 -3.65 -3.16 -10.74
C GLU A 98 -3.58 -1.99 -9.75
N ALA A 99 -4.30 -2.05 -8.62
CA ALA A 99 -4.35 -0.97 -7.65
C ALA A 99 -3.03 -0.85 -6.85
N LYS A 100 -2.67 0.37 -6.49
CA LYS A 100 -1.52 0.63 -5.63
C LYS A 100 -1.63 -0.11 -4.29
N GLU A 101 -2.80 -0.12 -3.71
CA GLU A 101 -3.10 -0.81 -2.45
C GLU A 101 -2.86 -2.31 -2.54
N HIS A 102 -3.16 -2.93 -3.70
CA HIS A 102 -2.82 -4.33 -3.95
C HIS A 102 -1.30 -4.56 -3.95
N ALA A 103 -0.53 -3.65 -4.55
CA ALA A 103 0.93 -3.72 -4.50
C ALA A 103 1.48 -3.58 -3.08
N ILE A 104 0.89 -2.72 -2.24
CA ILE A 104 1.24 -2.58 -0.83
C ILE A 104 0.89 -3.86 -0.05
N ALA A 105 -0.26 -4.46 -0.32
CA ALA A 105 -0.64 -5.75 0.27
C ALA A 105 0.35 -6.86 -0.11
N LEU A 106 0.78 -6.92 -1.38
CA LEU A 106 1.81 -7.85 -1.85
C LEU A 106 3.17 -7.62 -1.16
N LEU A 107 3.56 -6.37 -0.95
CA LEU A 107 4.78 -6.04 -0.21
C LEU A 107 4.72 -6.62 1.21
N TYR A 108 3.67 -6.36 1.98
CA TYR A 108 3.55 -6.89 3.34
C TYR A 108 3.33 -8.41 3.37
N LYS A 109 2.64 -8.97 2.38
CA LYS A 109 2.56 -10.43 2.20
C LYS A 109 3.95 -11.05 1.99
N GLY A 110 4.78 -10.43 1.15
CA GLY A 110 6.17 -10.83 0.96
C GLY A 110 6.99 -10.81 2.26
N LYS A 111 6.77 -9.80 3.12
CA LYS A 111 7.42 -9.74 4.45
C LYS A 111 6.95 -10.88 5.36
N VAL A 112 5.65 -11.18 5.40
CA VAL A 112 5.12 -12.35 6.13
C VAL A 112 5.77 -13.65 5.63
N GLN A 113 5.83 -13.84 4.30
CA GLN A 113 6.45 -15.01 3.69
C GLN A 113 7.96 -15.10 4.03
N GLN A 114 8.64 -13.96 4.12
CA GLN A 114 10.04 -13.91 4.54
C GLN A 114 10.21 -14.27 6.02
N GLU A 115 9.30 -13.85 6.90
CA GLU A 115 9.29 -14.30 8.31
C GLU A 115 9.04 -15.81 8.43
N MET A 116 8.23 -16.38 7.52
CA MET A 116 8.00 -17.83 7.42
C MET A 116 9.16 -18.58 6.73
N GLU A 117 10.24 -17.90 6.37
CA GLU A 117 11.38 -18.42 5.59
C GLU A 117 11.00 -18.94 4.18
N ASN A 118 9.81 -18.60 3.71
CA ASN A 118 9.37 -18.91 2.36
C ASN A 118 9.89 -17.85 1.37
N TYR A 119 11.20 -17.88 1.11
CA TYR A 119 11.89 -16.86 0.32
C TYR A 119 11.49 -16.87 -1.16
N ALA A 120 11.06 -18.00 -1.70
CA ALA A 120 10.63 -18.10 -3.10
C ALA A 120 9.31 -17.31 -3.33
N ASP A 121 8.33 -17.50 -2.45
CA ASP A 121 7.07 -16.76 -2.53
C ASP A 121 7.25 -15.29 -2.16
N ALA A 122 8.11 -14.97 -1.19
CA ALA A 122 8.45 -13.59 -0.86
C ALA A 122 9.04 -12.85 -2.08
N LEU A 123 9.97 -13.47 -2.80
CA LEU A 123 10.54 -12.92 -4.03
C LEU A 123 9.48 -12.66 -5.09
N LYS A 124 8.54 -13.60 -5.27
CA LYS A 124 7.42 -13.46 -6.21
C LYS A 124 6.53 -12.29 -5.81
N SER A 125 6.12 -12.19 -4.55
CA SER A 125 5.26 -11.12 -4.04
C SER A 125 5.91 -9.75 -4.21
N TYR A 126 7.21 -9.59 -3.92
CA TYR A 126 7.92 -8.33 -4.11
C TYR A 126 8.04 -7.94 -5.59
N ARG A 127 8.28 -8.89 -6.49
CA ARG A 127 8.33 -8.61 -7.93
C ARG A 127 6.98 -8.17 -8.48
N MET A 128 5.91 -8.84 -8.09
CA MET A 128 4.54 -8.43 -8.48
C MET A 128 4.21 -7.04 -7.96
N ALA A 129 4.59 -6.71 -6.72
CA ALA A 129 4.41 -5.37 -6.17
C ALA A 129 5.14 -4.30 -7.01
N LEU A 130 6.39 -4.55 -7.42
CA LEU A 130 7.13 -3.62 -8.29
C LEU A 130 6.51 -3.48 -9.68
N GLU A 131 6.03 -4.56 -10.26
CA GLU A 131 5.35 -4.53 -11.56
C GLU A 131 4.14 -3.59 -11.51
N ILE A 132 3.26 -3.74 -10.53
CA ILE A 132 2.12 -2.86 -10.33
C ILE A 132 2.58 -1.42 -10.07
N LEU A 133 3.54 -1.21 -9.15
CA LEU A 133 4.05 0.12 -8.81
C LEU A 133 4.74 0.80 -10.00
N SER A 134 5.14 0.08 -11.05
CA SER A 134 5.71 0.68 -12.26
C SER A 134 4.73 1.62 -12.97
N ALA A 135 3.43 1.35 -12.88
CA ALA A 135 2.35 2.19 -13.41
C ALA A 135 2.13 3.49 -12.58
N TYR A 136 2.74 3.59 -11.41
CA TYR A 136 2.59 4.73 -10.50
C TYR A 136 3.92 5.51 -10.39
N PRO A 137 4.20 6.48 -11.25
CA PRO A 137 5.52 7.09 -11.37
C PRO A 137 5.99 7.82 -10.10
N CYS A 138 5.08 8.35 -9.30
CA CYS A 138 5.38 9.14 -8.10
C CYS A 138 5.42 8.33 -6.80
N GLU A 139 5.18 7.03 -6.83
CA GLU A 139 5.18 6.17 -5.63
C GLU A 139 6.61 5.72 -5.25
N PHE A 140 7.49 6.68 -5.08
CA PHE A 140 8.90 6.44 -4.80
C PHE A 140 9.13 5.73 -3.46
N TYR A 141 8.37 6.10 -2.42
CA TYR A 141 8.46 5.47 -1.10
C TYR A 141 8.24 3.94 -1.17
N TRP A 142 7.14 3.52 -1.76
CA TRP A 142 6.82 2.10 -1.86
C TRP A 142 7.78 1.34 -2.77
N LYS A 143 8.23 1.95 -3.88
CA LYS A 143 9.26 1.36 -4.75
C LYS A 143 10.57 1.18 -4.02
N GLY A 144 11.03 2.20 -3.30
CA GLY A 144 12.25 2.14 -2.48
C GLY A 144 12.16 1.02 -1.45
N PHE A 145 11.02 0.93 -0.76
CA PHE A 145 10.79 -0.12 0.24
C PHE A 145 10.86 -1.53 -0.39
N VAL A 146 10.18 -1.78 -1.50
CA VAL A 146 10.24 -3.10 -2.17
C VAL A 146 11.65 -3.43 -2.64
N TYR A 147 12.39 -2.46 -3.21
CA TYR A 147 13.78 -2.67 -3.61
C TYR A 147 14.67 -3.03 -2.41
N ASN A 148 14.49 -2.38 -1.27
CA ASN A 148 15.21 -2.71 -0.05
C ASN A 148 14.93 -4.15 0.43
N MET A 149 13.67 -4.59 0.39
CA MET A 149 13.29 -5.96 0.73
C MET A 149 13.92 -6.99 -0.24
N LEU A 150 13.92 -6.71 -1.53
CA LEU A 150 14.58 -7.56 -2.53
C LEU A 150 16.09 -7.63 -2.30
N GLY A 151 16.73 -6.50 -1.97
CA GLY A 151 18.15 -6.45 -1.62
C GLY A 151 18.48 -7.36 -0.46
N GLY A 152 17.71 -7.28 0.64
CA GLY A 152 17.86 -8.16 1.80
C GLY A 152 17.68 -9.65 1.45
N LEU A 153 16.69 -9.95 0.59
CA LEU A 153 16.43 -11.31 0.17
C LEU A 153 17.59 -11.90 -0.65
N TYR A 154 18.13 -11.12 -1.61
CA TYR A 154 19.30 -11.52 -2.38
C TYR A 154 20.55 -11.66 -1.50
N GLY A 155 20.73 -10.76 -0.54
CA GLY A 155 21.82 -10.83 0.43
C GLY A 155 21.81 -12.14 1.23
N LYS A 156 20.63 -12.55 1.73
CA LYS A 156 20.46 -13.85 2.42
C LYS A 156 20.80 -15.07 1.55
N GLN A 157 20.67 -14.93 0.23
CA GLN A 157 21.03 -15.97 -0.74
C GLN A 157 22.50 -15.88 -1.22
N ASN A 158 23.31 -15.00 -0.64
CA ASN A 158 24.68 -14.70 -1.05
C ASN A 158 24.80 -14.14 -2.48
N LEU A 159 23.73 -13.61 -3.04
CA LEU A 159 23.69 -12.98 -4.35
C LEU A 159 24.03 -11.50 -4.24
N TYR A 160 25.24 -11.19 -3.77
CA TYR A 160 25.66 -9.84 -3.35
C TYR A 160 25.63 -8.81 -4.47
N ALA A 161 25.91 -9.19 -5.72
CA ALA A 161 25.81 -8.26 -6.84
C ALA A 161 24.36 -7.82 -7.09
N GLN A 162 23.41 -8.76 -7.04
CA GLN A 162 21.97 -8.46 -7.15
C GLN A 162 21.47 -7.66 -5.94
N ALA A 163 21.92 -8.03 -4.73
CA ALA A 163 21.58 -7.28 -3.51
C ALA A 163 22.01 -5.81 -3.63
N LYS A 164 23.24 -5.56 -4.06
CA LYS A 164 23.78 -4.21 -4.26
C LYS A 164 22.97 -3.41 -5.29
N ASP A 165 22.62 -4.01 -6.43
CA ASP A 165 21.77 -3.34 -7.44
C ASP A 165 20.42 -2.92 -6.87
N MET A 166 19.78 -3.79 -6.07
CA MET A 166 18.51 -3.47 -5.43
C MET A 166 18.66 -2.35 -4.40
N TYR A 167 19.69 -2.38 -3.57
CA TYR A 167 19.92 -1.30 -2.60
C TYR A 167 20.23 0.05 -3.26
N VAL A 168 20.95 0.07 -4.38
CA VAL A 168 21.15 1.31 -5.16
C VAL A 168 19.81 1.86 -5.66
N LYS A 169 18.94 1.00 -6.18
CA LYS A 169 17.59 1.41 -6.60
C LYS A 169 16.73 1.87 -5.43
N ALA A 170 16.85 1.23 -4.26
CA ALA A 170 16.18 1.67 -3.04
C ALA A 170 16.64 3.09 -2.64
N CYS A 171 17.95 3.33 -2.51
CA CYS A 171 18.50 4.65 -2.19
C CYS A 171 18.03 5.73 -3.16
N TYR A 172 18.01 5.44 -4.46
CA TYR A 172 17.52 6.39 -5.47
C TYR A 172 16.06 6.76 -5.22
N ASN A 173 15.18 5.78 -5.05
CA ASN A 173 13.76 6.02 -4.81
C ASN A 173 13.52 6.71 -3.46
N ASP A 174 14.20 6.30 -2.38
CA ASP A 174 14.07 6.91 -1.05
C ASP A 174 14.50 8.38 -1.06
N SER A 175 15.54 8.73 -1.84
CA SER A 175 15.96 10.12 -2.03
C SER A 175 14.88 10.98 -2.71
N LEU A 176 14.16 10.42 -3.68
CA LEU A 176 13.06 11.09 -4.37
C LEU A 176 11.81 11.20 -3.48
N ALA A 177 11.56 10.20 -2.63
CA ALA A 177 10.48 10.22 -1.66
C ALA A 177 10.70 11.20 -0.51
N ARG A 178 11.94 11.73 -0.34
CA ARG A 178 12.37 12.54 0.81
C ARG A 178 12.17 11.83 2.16
N HIS A 179 12.24 10.50 2.16
CA HIS A 179 12.08 9.67 3.36
C HIS A 179 13.43 9.37 3.99
N ASN A 180 13.87 10.22 4.91
CA ASN A 180 15.20 10.15 5.53
C ASN A 180 15.49 8.80 6.23
N ARG A 181 14.50 8.22 6.92
CA ARG A 181 14.69 6.95 7.66
C ARG A 181 15.02 5.78 6.72
N HIS A 182 14.26 5.62 5.65
CA HIS A 182 14.49 4.57 4.65
C HIS A 182 15.77 4.80 3.88
N PHE A 183 16.07 6.04 3.53
CA PHE A 183 17.31 6.41 2.86
C PHE A 183 18.55 6.00 3.65
N ILE A 184 18.58 6.30 4.95
CA ILE A 184 19.68 5.88 5.85
C ILE A 184 19.80 4.37 5.91
N SER A 185 18.69 3.64 6.04
CA SER A 185 18.67 2.18 6.04
C SER A 185 19.21 1.59 4.73
N SER A 186 18.78 2.11 3.60
CA SER A 186 19.25 1.65 2.28
C SER A 186 20.74 1.93 2.07
N LEU A 187 21.24 3.06 2.55
CA LEU A 187 22.67 3.38 2.54
C LEU A 187 23.49 2.43 3.42
N SER A 188 23.02 2.12 4.63
CA SER A 188 23.73 1.22 5.54
C SER A 188 23.84 -0.21 5.00
N ASN A 189 22.91 -0.62 4.16
CA ASN A 189 22.91 -1.93 3.50
C ASN A 189 23.85 -2.00 2.27
N LEU A 190 24.37 -0.85 1.79
CA LEU A 190 25.33 -0.79 0.68
C LEU A 190 26.79 -0.95 1.12
N GLY A 191 27.09 -0.66 2.39
CA GLY A 191 28.44 -0.75 2.99
C GLY A 191 28.73 -2.13 3.49
#